data_518a92cf4ddd97cdd2f5b521279c54bd
#
_entry.id   518a92cf4ddd97cdd2f5b521279c54bd
#
_cell.length_a   1.000
_cell.length_b   1.000
_cell.length_c   1.000
_cell.angle_alpha   90.00
_cell.angle_beta   90.00
_cell.angle_gamma   90.00
#
_symmetry.space_group_name_H-M   'P 1'
#
loop_
_entity.id
_entity.type
_entity.pdbx_description
1 polymer ?
#
loop_
_entity_poly.entity_id
_entity_poly.type
_entity_poly.pdbx_seq_one_letter_code
_entity_poly.pdbx_strand_id
1 'polypeptide(L)'
;MKPDVHIIGAGLIGLSTADSLLDRGERVVIWDRAPAPGMGASFSNGSLLHPSQAAPWIVDGLSEDLDEATRDELTANGLELAARSGDRVTRRISELGLPARKLGVMQVFNTSEARDARLEAYARMGTLAEPSDWFGHSAINIPGDSMADARAYSARLAEDLAERGAEFRMCADVGLAESGRGLVITCGAERETVGRIVVAAGNATAKLIKGLGLDLPVMGVAGHALSFLRNDDLADLPAVMHADSRSAMTVLGREVRLSGTVGLDSPGDLLPIWRELVPDLIEELGQPRRAWTGHRPCTPDGRPIMGPTPIDGLYVNTGHAHMGWTLCAGAGELVAEDVVAGRAHTPSRDAEMVPAR
;
A
#
# COMPACT_ATOMS: atom_id res chain seq x y z
N MET A 1 15.21 -19.77 -23.54
CA MET A 1 14.44 -19.53 -22.29
C MET A 1 14.00 -18.07 -22.33
N LYS A 2 12.78 -17.74 -21.88
CA LYS A 2 12.39 -16.35 -21.69
C LYS A 2 13.34 -15.69 -20.69
N PRO A 3 13.77 -14.42 -20.90
CA PRO A 3 14.58 -13.71 -19.92
C PRO A 3 13.78 -13.48 -18.64
N ASP A 4 14.46 -13.44 -17.50
CA ASP A 4 13.83 -13.24 -16.20
C ASP A 4 13.20 -11.83 -16.13
N VAL A 5 12.17 -11.68 -15.28
CA VAL A 5 11.61 -10.39 -14.91
C VAL A 5 12.24 -9.97 -13.59
N HIS A 6 12.93 -8.84 -13.58
CA HIS A 6 13.54 -8.30 -12.38
C HIS A 6 12.60 -7.31 -11.71
N ILE A 7 12.33 -7.48 -10.41
CA ILE A 7 11.49 -6.59 -9.61
C ILE A 7 12.38 -5.86 -8.60
N ILE A 8 12.34 -4.54 -8.60
CA ILE A 8 13.06 -3.72 -7.64
C ILE A 8 12.11 -3.27 -6.55
N GLY A 9 12.25 -3.87 -5.36
CA GLY A 9 11.41 -3.66 -4.19
C GLY A 9 10.64 -4.92 -3.77
N ALA A 10 10.90 -5.41 -2.56
CA ALA A 10 10.24 -6.55 -1.91
C ALA A 10 9.15 -6.09 -0.91
N GLY A 11 8.50 -4.96 -1.15
CA GLY A 11 7.30 -4.52 -0.44
C GLY A 11 6.04 -5.23 -0.95
N LEU A 12 4.87 -4.96 -0.37
CA LEU A 12 3.59 -5.54 -0.77
C LEU A 12 3.35 -5.46 -2.28
N ILE A 13 3.67 -4.33 -2.90
CA ILE A 13 3.44 -4.10 -4.33
C ILE A 13 4.35 -5.00 -5.18
N GLY A 14 5.66 -5.03 -4.87
CA GLY A 14 6.61 -5.87 -5.60
C GLY A 14 6.34 -7.37 -5.42
N LEU A 15 6.03 -7.81 -4.19
CA LEU A 15 5.68 -9.21 -3.92
C LEU A 15 4.39 -9.63 -4.63
N SER A 16 3.36 -8.78 -4.65
CA SER A 16 2.11 -9.08 -5.36
C SER A 16 2.30 -9.08 -6.89
N THR A 17 3.20 -8.26 -7.41
CA THR A 17 3.59 -8.30 -8.83
C THR A 17 4.32 -9.59 -9.15
N ALA A 18 5.26 -10.02 -8.28
CA ALA A 18 5.96 -11.30 -8.41
C ALA A 18 4.99 -12.49 -8.40
N ASP A 19 4.04 -12.50 -7.47
CA ASP A 19 3.00 -13.52 -7.36
C ASP A 19 2.21 -13.66 -8.67
N SER A 20 1.80 -12.53 -9.24
CA SER A 20 1.05 -12.50 -10.49
C SER A 20 1.88 -12.91 -11.71
N LEU A 21 3.18 -12.63 -11.74
CA LEU A 21 4.10 -13.06 -12.80
C LEU A 21 4.39 -14.57 -12.74
N LEU A 22 4.61 -15.11 -11.54
CA LEU A 22 4.80 -16.56 -11.35
C LEU A 22 3.55 -17.35 -11.77
N ASP A 23 2.33 -16.86 -11.46
CA ASP A 23 1.09 -17.48 -11.93
C ASP A 23 0.98 -17.54 -13.46
N ARG A 24 1.68 -16.65 -14.16
CA ARG A 24 1.75 -16.57 -15.64
C ARG A 24 2.94 -17.31 -16.22
N GLY A 25 3.67 -18.06 -15.38
CA GLY A 25 4.82 -18.87 -15.77
C GLY A 25 6.09 -18.06 -16.08
N GLU A 26 6.18 -16.83 -15.62
CA GLU A 26 7.40 -16.04 -15.73
C GLU A 26 8.39 -16.40 -14.63
N ARG A 27 9.69 -16.24 -14.90
CA ARG A 27 10.75 -16.37 -13.89
C ARG A 27 11.01 -15.00 -13.30
N VAL A 28 11.15 -14.92 -11.98
CA VAL A 28 11.22 -13.64 -11.25
C VAL A 28 12.46 -13.58 -10.36
N VAL A 29 13.16 -12.45 -10.41
CA VAL A 29 14.25 -12.08 -9.50
C VAL A 29 13.86 -10.80 -8.77
N ILE A 30 13.81 -10.85 -7.43
CA ILE A 30 13.39 -9.73 -6.59
C ILE A 30 14.60 -9.14 -5.87
N TRP A 31 14.79 -7.83 -6.01
CA TRP A 31 15.88 -7.08 -5.39
C TRP A 31 15.33 -6.14 -4.34
N ASP A 32 15.94 -6.11 -3.16
CA ASP A 32 15.63 -5.10 -2.15
C ASP A 32 16.88 -4.73 -1.33
N ARG A 33 16.98 -3.46 -0.97
CA ARG A 33 18.05 -2.94 -0.12
C ARG A 33 17.93 -3.39 1.34
N ALA A 34 16.73 -3.76 1.78
CA ALA A 34 16.47 -4.25 3.13
C ALA A 34 16.95 -5.70 3.31
N PRO A 35 17.23 -6.13 4.55
CA PRO A 35 17.64 -7.50 4.84
C PRO A 35 16.48 -8.52 4.77
N ALA A 36 15.23 -8.05 4.74
CA ALA A 36 14.05 -8.92 4.66
C ALA A 36 12.93 -8.24 3.86
N PRO A 37 12.00 -9.02 3.26
CA PRO A 37 10.83 -8.49 2.57
C PRO A 37 9.91 -7.69 3.49
N GLY A 38 9.17 -6.73 2.93
CA GLY A 38 8.16 -5.96 3.63
C GLY A 38 8.67 -4.89 4.60
N MET A 39 9.97 -4.60 4.64
CA MET A 39 10.58 -3.68 5.61
C MET A 39 10.45 -2.19 5.26
N GLY A 40 9.83 -1.84 4.13
CA GLY A 40 9.50 -0.46 3.75
C GLY A 40 8.19 0.02 4.36
N ALA A 41 7.39 0.78 3.58
CA ALA A 41 6.06 1.25 3.99
C ALA A 41 5.10 0.13 4.42
N SER A 42 5.35 -1.11 3.99
CA SER A 42 4.57 -2.30 4.34
C SER A 42 4.78 -2.80 5.77
N PHE A 43 5.89 -2.43 6.44
CA PHE A 43 6.33 -3.03 7.71
C PHE A 43 5.37 -2.80 8.87
N SER A 44 4.86 -1.59 9.00
CA SER A 44 4.01 -1.19 10.13
C SER A 44 2.87 -0.28 9.67
N ASN A 45 2.22 -0.66 8.56
CA ASN A 45 1.02 0.03 8.09
C ASN A 45 -0.19 -0.26 8.99
N GLY A 46 -1.32 0.39 8.70
CA GLY A 46 -2.57 0.23 9.46
C GLY A 46 -3.22 -1.14 9.35
N SER A 47 -2.73 -2.03 8.48
CA SER A 47 -3.26 -3.38 8.27
C SER A 47 -4.74 -3.45 7.86
N LEU A 48 -5.27 -2.37 7.32
CA LEU A 48 -6.65 -2.24 6.84
C LEU A 48 -6.74 -2.64 5.37
N LEU A 49 -7.70 -3.47 5.06
CA LEU A 49 -8.21 -3.74 3.72
C LEU A 49 -9.53 -2.97 3.61
N HIS A 50 -9.48 -1.77 3.03
CA HIS A 50 -10.56 -0.78 3.12
C HIS A 50 -10.92 -0.18 1.76
N PRO A 51 -11.57 -0.94 0.88
CA PRO A 51 -12.05 -0.41 -0.41
C PRO A 51 -12.94 0.83 -0.26
N SER A 52 -13.61 1.01 0.87
CA SER A 52 -14.40 2.22 1.17
C SER A 52 -13.60 3.52 1.10
N GLN A 53 -12.27 3.45 1.23
CA GLN A 53 -11.36 4.60 1.20
C GLN A 53 -10.71 4.83 -0.18
N ALA A 54 -11.33 4.35 -1.25
CA ALA A 54 -10.79 4.44 -2.62
C ALA A 54 -10.73 5.86 -3.20
N ALA A 55 -11.41 6.83 -2.60
CA ALA A 55 -11.31 8.23 -3.00
C ALA A 55 -9.86 8.75 -2.91
N PRO A 56 -9.42 9.60 -3.86
CA PRO A 56 -8.10 10.19 -3.85
C PRO A 56 -7.78 10.85 -2.51
N TRP A 57 -6.60 10.57 -1.99
CA TRP A 57 -6.17 11.14 -0.73
C TRP A 57 -5.47 12.47 -0.97
N ILE A 58 -6.18 13.54 -0.61
CA ILE A 58 -5.65 14.90 -0.68
C ILE A 58 -4.81 15.17 0.56
N VAL A 59 -3.56 15.54 0.33
CA VAL A 59 -2.60 15.94 1.38
C VAL A 59 -2.28 17.42 1.18
N ASP A 60 -2.62 18.23 2.17
CA ASP A 60 -2.44 19.69 2.11
C ASP A 60 -0.99 20.06 1.76
N GLY A 61 -0.80 20.93 0.78
CA GLY A 61 0.49 21.38 0.29
C GLY A 61 1.25 20.38 -0.61
N LEU A 62 0.69 19.18 -0.82
CA LEU A 62 1.30 18.15 -1.68
C LEU A 62 0.38 17.72 -2.82
N SER A 63 -0.94 17.79 -2.62
CA SER A 63 -1.93 17.38 -3.61
C SER A 63 -2.37 18.53 -4.49
N GLU A 64 -2.70 18.21 -5.74
CA GLU A 64 -3.35 19.12 -6.66
C GLU A 64 -4.83 19.33 -6.26
N ASP A 65 -5.37 20.50 -6.59
CA ASP A 65 -6.81 20.75 -6.49
C ASP A 65 -7.52 20.00 -7.64
N LEU A 66 -8.23 18.94 -7.27
CA LEU A 66 -9.02 18.16 -8.22
C LEU A 66 -10.44 18.70 -8.29
N ASP A 67 -10.96 18.88 -9.51
CA ASP A 67 -12.39 19.13 -9.69
C ASP A 67 -13.22 17.88 -9.31
N GLU A 68 -14.53 18.07 -9.14
CA GLU A 68 -15.43 17.01 -8.67
C GLU A 68 -15.47 15.84 -9.67
N ALA A 69 -15.51 16.11 -10.97
CA ALA A 69 -15.59 15.07 -12.00
C ALA A 69 -14.32 14.20 -12.03
N THR A 70 -13.15 14.81 -11.95
CA THR A 70 -11.86 14.10 -11.84
C THR A 70 -11.79 13.28 -10.57
N ARG A 71 -12.24 13.82 -9.45
CA ARG A 71 -12.28 13.10 -8.16
C ARG A 71 -13.19 11.87 -8.22
N ASP A 72 -14.36 12.01 -8.83
CA ASP A 72 -15.31 10.91 -9.00
C ASP A 72 -14.76 9.82 -9.92
N GLU A 73 -14.12 10.18 -11.03
CA GLU A 73 -13.44 9.25 -11.93
C GLU A 73 -12.34 8.47 -11.20
N LEU A 74 -11.47 9.18 -10.47
CA LEU A 74 -10.39 8.55 -9.71
C LEU A 74 -10.92 7.63 -8.60
N THR A 75 -12.02 8.01 -7.96
CA THR A 75 -12.70 7.17 -6.96
C THR A 75 -13.25 5.90 -7.60
N ALA A 76 -13.91 5.99 -8.76
CA ALA A 76 -14.43 4.84 -9.49
C ALA A 76 -13.30 3.88 -9.90
N ASN A 77 -12.21 4.41 -10.46
CA ASN A 77 -11.03 3.62 -10.81
C ASN A 77 -10.38 2.95 -9.58
N GLY A 78 -10.33 3.66 -8.46
CA GLY A 78 -9.85 3.13 -7.19
C GLY A 78 -10.73 1.98 -6.65
N LEU A 79 -12.05 2.10 -6.74
CA LEU A 79 -13.00 1.06 -6.36
C LEU A 79 -12.88 -0.18 -7.26
N GLU A 80 -12.74 -0.01 -8.57
CA GLU A 80 -12.53 -1.11 -9.52
C GLU A 80 -11.24 -1.86 -9.21
N LEU A 81 -10.15 -1.13 -9.00
CA LEU A 81 -8.86 -1.74 -8.64
C LEU A 81 -8.92 -2.43 -7.27
N ALA A 82 -9.63 -1.86 -6.30
CA ALA A 82 -9.82 -2.46 -4.98
C ALA A 82 -10.65 -3.76 -5.06
N ALA A 83 -11.71 -3.79 -5.88
CA ALA A 83 -12.52 -4.98 -6.11
C ALA A 83 -11.67 -6.11 -6.74
N ARG A 84 -10.91 -5.80 -7.79
CA ARG A 84 -9.97 -6.74 -8.43
C ARG A 84 -8.93 -7.26 -7.44
N SER A 85 -8.43 -6.41 -6.56
CA SER A 85 -7.44 -6.75 -5.56
C SER A 85 -8.02 -7.62 -4.43
N GLY A 86 -9.25 -7.32 -3.98
CA GLY A 86 -9.85 -7.90 -2.78
C GLY A 86 -10.02 -9.40 -2.86
N ASP A 87 -10.52 -9.93 -3.97
CA ASP A 87 -10.69 -11.36 -4.19
C ASP A 87 -9.34 -12.11 -4.14
N ARG A 88 -8.32 -11.54 -4.79
CA ARG A 88 -7.00 -12.15 -4.82
C ARG A 88 -6.32 -12.09 -3.44
N VAL A 89 -6.35 -10.93 -2.76
CA VAL A 89 -5.78 -10.80 -1.41
C VAL A 89 -6.46 -11.76 -0.44
N THR A 90 -7.79 -11.83 -0.46
CA THR A 90 -8.55 -12.72 0.42
C THR A 90 -8.20 -14.19 0.20
N ARG A 91 -8.11 -14.62 -1.07
CA ARG A 91 -7.70 -15.97 -1.43
C ARG A 91 -6.27 -16.26 -0.95
N ARG A 92 -5.31 -15.35 -1.23
CA ARG A 92 -3.91 -15.54 -0.82
C ARG A 92 -3.74 -15.56 0.69
N ILE A 93 -4.46 -14.73 1.45
CA ILE A 93 -4.47 -14.79 2.92
C ILE A 93 -4.87 -16.18 3.40
N SER A 94 -5.92 -16.77 2.81
CA SER A 94 -6.39 -18.12 3.15
C SER A 94 -5.38 -19.21 2.77
N GLU A 95 -4.82 -19.16 1.56
CA GLU A 95 -3.81 -20.12 1.08
C GLU A 95 -2.53 -20.09 1.91
N LEU A 96 -2.12 -18.91 2.36
CA LEU A 96 -0.95 -18.71 3.22
C LEU A 96 -1.22 -19.04 4.70
N GLY A 97 -2.44 -19.47 5.06
CA GLY A 97 -2.82 -19.83 6.42
C GLY A 97 -2.83 -18.65 7.40
N LEU A 98 -3.05 -17.43 6.91
CA LEU A 98 -3.03 -16.23 7.73
C LEU A 98 -4.43 -15.90 8.28
N PRO A 99 -4.54 -15.42 9.52
CA PRO A 99 -5.81 -14.97 10.05
C PRO A 99 -6.26 -13.69 9.34
N ALA A 100 -7.51 -13.68 8.87
CA ALA A 100 -8.21 -12.48 8.41
C ALA A 100 -9.42 -12.24 9.30
N ARG A 101 -9.68 -10.97 9.63
CA ARG A 101 -10.82 -10.60 10.46
C ARG A 101 -11.81 -9.79 9.61
N LYS A 102 -12.95 -10.41 9.32
CA LYS A 102 -14.06 -9.84 8.56
C LYS A 102 -15.13 -9.27 9.51
N LEU A 103 -14.74 -8.46 10.47
CA LEU A 103 -15.65 -7.83 11.42
C LEU A 103 -16.18 -6.46 10.92
N GLY A 104 -15.84 -6.08 9.68
CA GLY A 104 -16.00 -4.71 9.23
C GLY A 104 -14.92 -3.79 9.79
N VAL A 105 -15.02 -2.51 9.46
CA VAL A 105 -14.20 -1.43 10.02
C VAL A 105 -15.14 -0.37 10.59
N MET A 106 -14.88 0.06 11.82
CA MET A 106 -15.57 1.18 12.44
C MET A 106 -14.88 2.48 12.05
N GLN A 107 -15.60 3.44 11.53
CA GLN A 107 -15.12 4.80 11.33
C GLN A 107 -15.78 5.72 12.34
N VAL A 108 -14.97 6.36 13.19
CA VAL A 108 -15.40 7.21 14.31
C VAL A 108 -15.21 8.67 13.94
N PHE A 109 -16.12 9.53 14.40
CA PHE A 109 -16.20 10.95 14.09
C PHE A 109 -16.35 11.77 15.37
N ASN A 110 -15.78 12.97 15.37
CA ASN A 110 -15.95 13.92 16.46
C ASN A 110 -17.39 14.43 16.58
N THR A 111 -18.14 14.48 15.48
CA THR A 111 -19.53 14.97 15.45
C THR A 111 -20.45 14.05 14.65
N SER A 112 -21.75 14.08 14.97
CA SER A 112 -22.78 13.37 14.22
C SER A 112 -22.97 13.92 12.80
N GLU A 113 -22.80 15.22 12.63
CA GLU A 113 -22.90 15.89 11.34
C GLU A 113 -21.81 15.40 10.37
N ALA A 114 -20.57 15.24 10.84
CA ALA A 114 -19.46 14.70 10.04
C ALA A 114 -19.72 13.23 9.66
N ARG A 115 -20.26 12.43 10.59
CA ARG A 115 -20.71 11.06 10.34
C ARG A 115 -21.78 11.02 9.24
N ASP A 116 -22.81 11.84 9.35
CA ASP A 116 -23.97 11.83 8.42
C ASP A 116 -23.52 12.26 7.02
N ALA A 117 -22.68 13.30 6.91
CA ALA A 117 -22.10 13.69 5.64
C ALA A 117 -21.24 12.56 4.99
N ARG A 118 -20.54 11.77 5.81
CA ARG A 118 -19.78 10.62 5.32
C ARG A 118 -20.68 9.49 4.87
N LEU A 119 -21.78 9.21 5.56
CA LEU A 119 -22.81 8.23 5.14
C LEU A 119 -23.38 8.57 3.77
N GLU A 120 -23.71 9.86 3.53
CA GLU A 120 -24.18 10.33 2.22
C GLU A 120 -23.11 10.11 1.13
N ALA A 121 -21.85 10.38 1.44
CA ALA A 121 -20.74 10.14 0.50
C ALA A 121 -20.62 8.63 0.16
N TYR A 122 -20.69 7.76 1.15
CA TYR A 122 -20.66 6.31 0.93
C TYR A 122 -21.86 5.82 0.11
N ALA A 123 -23.04 6.36 0.36
CA ALA A 123 -24.24 6.03 -0.43
C ALA A 123 -24.07 6.41 -1.91
N ARG A 124 -23.47 7.59 -2.21
CA ARG A 124 -23.14 7.99 -3.59
C ARG A 124 -22.12 7.06 -4.26
N MET A 125 -21.16 6.54 -3.49
CA MET A 125 -20.16 5.59 -3.97
C MET A 125 -20.69 4.14 -4.09
N GLY A 126 -21.92 3.85 -3.64
CA GLY A 126 -22.44 2.49 -3.56
C GLY A 126 -21.79 1.65 -2.46
N THR A 127 -21.09 2.27 -1.52
CA THR A 127 -20.46 1.58 -0.38
C THR A 127 -21.51 1.31 0.70
N LEU A 128 -21.65 0.04 1.11
CA LEU A 128 -22.51 -0.33 2.24
C LEU A 128 -21.88 0.20 3.53
N ALA A 129 -22.60 1.06 4.22
CA ALA A 129 -22.18 1.68 5.47
C ALA A 129 -23.42 1.94 6.35
N GLU A 130 -23.31 1.67 7.64
CA GLU A 130 -24.41 1.73 8.58
C GLU A 130 -24.06 2.64 9.76
N PRO A 131 -25.00 3.53 10.20
CA PRO A 131 -24.78 4.30 11.42
C PRO A 131 -24.55 3.37 12.60
N SER A 132 -23.60 3.75 13.46
CA SER A 132 -23.21 2.95 14.62
C SER A 132 -22.77 3.87 15.77
N ASP A 133 -22.48 3.26 16.91
CA ASP A 133 -21.82 3.87 18.05
C ASP A 133 -20.56 3.04 18.40
N TRP A 134 -19.52 3.72 18.83
CA TRP A 134 -18.32 3.09 19.31
C TRP A 134 -17.83 3.80 20.57
N PHE A 135 -18.00 3.17 21.74
CA PHE A 135 -17.69 3.74 23.06
C PHE A 135 -18.30 5.14 23.29
N GLY A 136 -19.54 5.35 22.82
CA GLY A 136 -20.26 6.65 22.95
C GLY A 136 -19.89 7.68 21.87
N HIS A 137 -19.01 7.33 20.92
CA HIS A 137 -18.68 8.19 19.78
C HIS A 137 -19.57 7.90 18.58
N SER A 138 -19.95 8.94 17.84
CA SER A 138 -20.64 8.79 16.56
C SER A 138 -19.80 8.00 15.59
N ALA A 139 -20.32 6.88 15.07
CA ALA A 139 -19.57 5.98 14.21
C ALA A 139 -20.36 5.50 13.00
N ILE A 140 -19.62 4.91 12.05
CA ILE A 140 -20.14 4.16 10.90
C ILE A 140 -19.52 2.76 10.95
N ASN A 141 -20.32 1.72 10.84
CA ASN A 141 -19.83 0.38 10.53
C ASN A 141 -19.77 0.18 9.02
N ILE A 142 -18.65 -0.31 8.51
CA ILE A 142 -18.40 -0.58 7.08
C ILE A 142 -18.13 -2.09 6.93
N PRO A 143 -19.15 -2.92 6.68
CA PRO A 143 -19.02 -4.39 6.65
C PRO A 143 -18.11 -4.90 5.54
N GLY A 144 -17.99 -4.16 4.44
CA GLY A 144 -17.15 -4.51 3.28
C GLY A 144 -15.66 -4.35 3.51
N ASP A 145 -15.28 -3.59 4.52
CA ASP A 145 -13.89 -3.41 4.93
C ASP A 145 -13.46 -4.52 5.91
N SER A 146 -12.16 -4.74 5.99
CA SER A 146 -11.59 -5.79 6.84
C SER A 146 -10.19 -5.44 7.31
N MET A 147 -9.56 -6.32 8.11
CA MET A 147 -8.15 -6.19 8.47
C MET A 147 -7.41 -7.52 8.36
N ALA A 148 -6.15 -7.44 7.95
CA ALA A 148 -5.20 -8.53 8.00
C ALA A 148 -3.78 -7.99 8.16
N ASP A 149 -2.91 -8.72 8.87
CA ASP A 149 -1.54 -8.25 9.11
C ASP A 149 -0.71 -8.25 7.82
N ALA A 150 -0.52 -7.05 7.27
CA ALA A 150 0.24 -6.83 6.05
C ALA A 150 1.72 -7.24 6.16
N ARG A 151 2.30 -7.15 7.37
CA ARG A 151 3.68 -7.61 7.61
C ARG A 151 3.77 -9.12 7.59
N ALA A 152 2.86 -9.81 8.28
CA ALA A 152 2.78 -11.27 8.24
C ALA A 152 2.49 -11.78 6.82
N TYR A 153 1.59 -11.09 6.10
CA TYR A 153 1.32 -11.39 4.70
C TYR A 153 2.56 -11.24 3.82
N SER A 154 3.30 -10.13 3.94
CA SER A 154 4.53 -9.92 3.16
C SER A 154 5.56 -11.01 3.40
N ALA A 155 5.75 -11.42 4.66
CA ALA A 155 6.71 -12.47 5.01
C ALA A 155 6.29 -13.84 4.43
N ARG A 156 5.03 -14.25 4.67
CA ARG A 156 4.52 -15.52 4.19
C ARG A 156 4.43 -15.59 2.66
N LEU A 157 4.03 -14.48 2.02
CA LEU A 157 4.02 -14.41 0.56
C LEU A 157 5.44 -14.54 -0.01
N ALA A 158 6.44 -13.90 0.59
CA ALA A 158 7.82 -14.03 0.14
C ALA A 158 8.36 -15.46 0.27
N GLU A 159 8.01 -16.19 1.35
CA GLU A 159 8.35 -17.60 1.53
C GLU A 159 7.70 -18.46 0.41
N ASP A 160 6.40 -18.30 0.17
CA ASP A 160 5.67 -18.99 -0.90
C ASP A 160 6.27 -18.71 -2.29
N LEU A 161 6.61 -17.44 -2.57
CA LEU A 161 7.24 -17.07 -3.84
C LEU A 161 8.61 -17.74 -4.02
N ALA A 162 9.41 -17.85 -2.96
CA ALA A 162 10.70 -18.54 -2.99
C ALA A 162 10.51 -20.05 -3.23
N GLU A 163 9.54 -20.68 -2.58
CA GLU A 163 9.18 -22.09 -2.80
C GLU A 163 8.72 -22.34 -4.25
N ARG A 164 8.06 -21.35 -4.87
CA ARG A 164 7.62 -21.36 -6.28
C ARG A 164 8.73 -20.96 -7.26
N GLY A 165 9.94 -20.72 -6.78
CA GLY A 165 11.14 -20.50 -7.60
C GLY A 165 11.50 -19.05 -7.87
N ALA A 166 10.95 -18.07 -7.15
CA ALA A 166 11.45 -16.70 -7.19
C ALA A 166 12.82 -16.59 -6.52
N GLU A 167 13.75 -15.91 -7.16
CA GLU A 167 15.06 -15.59 -6.58
C GLU A 167 14.98 -14.28 -5.79
N PHE A 168 15.50 -14.25 -4.56
CA PHE A 168 15.57 -13.05 -3.73
C PHE A 168 17.01 -12.59 -3.55
N ARG A 169 17.30 -11.34 -3.90
CA ARG A 169 18.58 -10.66 -3.72
C ARG A 169 18.39 -9.50 -2.73
N MET A 170 18.47 -9.84 -1.45
CA MET A 170 18.29 -8.90 -0.35
C MET A 170 19.59 -8.16 -0.01
N CYS A 171 19.52 -7.08 0.77
CA CYS A 171 20.65 -6.18 1.07
C CYS A 171 21.30 -5.59 -0.20
N ALA A 172 20.55 -5.49 -1.30
CA ALA A 172 21.00 -5.03 -2.59
C ALA A 172 20.55 -3.58 -2.84
N ASP A 173 21.46 -2.63 -2.66
CA ASP A 173 21.23 -1.23 -3.03
C ASP A 173 21.54 -1.06 -4.52
N VAL A 174 20.48 -1.10 -5.32
CA VAL A 174 20.60 -1.12 -6.78
C VAL A 174 20.46 0.26 -7.40
N GLY A 175 21.21 0.47 -8.49
CA GLY A 175 21.01 1.54 -9.45
C GLY A 175 20.52 0.99 -10.78
N LEU A 176 19.88 1.84 -11.58
CA LEU A 176 19.41 1.50 -12.92
C LEU A 176 20.11 2.37 -13.96
N ALA A 177 20.46 1.75 -15.07
CA ALA A 177 21.05 2.42 -16.23
C ALA A 177 20.53 1.79 -17.53
N GLU A 178 20.71 2.48 -18.64
CA GLU A 178 20.44 1.97 -19.97
C GLU A 178 21.78 1.78 -20.72
N SER A 179 21.83 0.76 -21.56
CA SER A 179 22.94 0.48 -22.44
C SER A 179 22.42 0.17 -23.85
N GLY A 180 23.29 0.19 -24.85
CA GLY A 180 22.89 -0.23 -26.22
C GLY A 180 22.46 -1.70 -26.33
N ARG A 181 22.46 -2.46 -25.20
CA ARG A 181 22.03 -3.86 -25.12
C ARG A 181 20.80 -4.08 -24.27
N GLY A 182 20.18 -3.02 -23.73
CA GLY A 182 19.01 -3.06 -22.86
C GLY A 182 19.25 -2.42 -21.49
N LEU A 183 18.38 -2.73 -20.53
CA LEU A 183 18.42 -2.23 -19.18
C LEU A 183 19.56 -2.86 -18.37
N VAL A 184 20.16 -2.10 -17.49
CA VAL A 184 21.26 -2.56 -16.61
C VAL A 184 20.91 -2.31 -15.16
N ILE A 185 20.97 -3.36 -14.34
CA ILE A 185 20.94 -3.27 -12.89
C ILE A 185 22.39 -3.20 -12.39
N THR A 186 22.68 -2.24 -11.53
CA THR A 186 23.98 -2.12 -10.85
C THR A 186 23.80 -2.34 -9.37
N CYS A 187 24.69 -3.13 -8.75
CA CYS A 187 24.74 -3.35 -7.30
C CYS A 187 26.20 -3.37 -6.85
N GLY A 188 26.67 -2.32 -6.21
CA GLY A 188 28.10 -2.14 -5.94
C GLY A 188 28.94 -2.13 -7.23
N ALA A 189 29.87 -3.08 -7.36
CA ALA A 189 30.69 -3.26 -8.56
C ALA A 189 30.05 -4.15 -9.64
N GLU A 190 28.98 -4.86 -9.31
CA GLU A 190 28.32 -5.79 -10.20
C GLU A 190 27.40 -5.04 -11.17
N ARG A 191 27.31 -5.57 -12.39
CA ARG A 191 26.42 -5.08 -13.46
C ARG A 191 25.77 -6.23 -14.18
N GLU A 192 24.45 -6.22 -14.25
CA GLU A 192 23.67 -7.22 -14.95
C GLU A 192 22.81 -6.56 -16.03
N THR A 193 22.93 -7.03 -17.28
CA THR A 193 22.08 -6.57 -18.38
C THR A 193 20.83 -7.45 -18.42
N VAL A 194 19.66 -6.84 -18.37
CA VAL A 194 18.38 -7.50 -18.23
C VAL A 194 17.38 -6.98 -19.27
N GLY A 195 16.39 -7.80 -19.61
CA GLY A 195 15.40 -7.46 -20.61
C GLY A 195 14.14 -6.78 -20.05
N ARG A 196 13.78 -7.08 -18.81
CA ARG A 196 12.52 -6.59 -18.23
C ARG A 196 12.72 -6.24 -16.74
N ILE A 197 12.32 -5.03 -16.37
CA ILE A 197 12.37 -4.53 -14.98
C ILE A 197 11.02 -3.96 -14.59
N VAL A 198 10.52 -4.32 -13.41
CA VAL A 198 9.42 -3.63 -12.72
C VAL A 198 9.98 -2.90 -11.51
N VAL A 199 9.86 -1.58 -11.46
CA VAL A 199 10.29 -0.78 -10.31
C VAL A 199 9.11 -0.58 -9.38
N ALA A 200 9.12 -1.30 -8.24
CA ALA A 200 8.10 -1.30 -7.18
C ALA A 200 8.71 -0.87 -5.83
N ALA A 201 9.64 0.08 -5.86
CA ALA A 201 10.46 0.50 -4.72
C ALA A 201 9.79 1.58 -3.83
N GLY A 202 8.47 1.73 -3.93
CA GLY A 202 7.72 2.72 -3.18
C GLY A 202 8.19 4.14 -3.48
N ASN A 203 8.44 4.97 -2.46
CA ASN A 203 8.92 6.34 -2.64
C ASN A 203 10.34 6.44 -3.25
N ALA A 204 11.11 5.36 -3.24
CA ALA A 204 12.43 5.34 -3.89
C ALA A 204 12.34 5.15 -5.42
N THR A 205 11.18 4.80 -5.97
CA THR A 205 10.96 4.58 -7.41
C THR A 205 11.35 5.81 -8.22
N ALA A 206 10.89 6.99 -7.84
CA ALA A 206 11.20 8.23 -8.54
C ALA A 206 12.72 8.47 -8.66
N LYS A 207 13.47 8.25 -7.56
CA LYS A 207 14.93 8.39 -7.55
C LYS A 207 15.62 7.37 -8.47
N LEU A 208 15.14 6.13 -8.47
CA LEU A 208 15.73 5.05 -9.28
C LEU A 208 15.57 5.31 -10.78
N ILE A 209 14.39 5.70 -11.22
CA ILE A 209 14.14 5.92 -12.64
C ILE A 209 14.62 7.27 -13.15
N LYS A 210 14.87 8.24 -12.26
CA LYS A 210 15.47 9.52 -12.64
C LYS A 210 16.86 9.33 -13.27
N GLY A 211 17.61 8.31 -12.82
CA GLY A 211 18.87 7.90 -13.44
C GLY A 211 18.74 7.44 -14.90
N LEU A 212 17.52 7.09 -15.34
CA LEU A 212 17.17 6.72 -16.70
C LEU A 212 16.54 7.88 -17.49
N GLY A 213 16.57 9.10 -16.97
CA GLY A 213 16.00 10.28 -17.63
C GLY A 213 14.47 10.40 -17.55
N LEU A 214 13.83 9.65 -16.65
CA LEU A 214 12.40 9.74 -16.38
C LEU A 214 12.15 10.45 -15.05
N ASP A 215 11.15 11.31 -15.00
CA ASP A 215 10.69 11.95 -13.77
C ASP A 215 9.29 11.47 -13.41
N LEU A 216 9.10 11.08 -12.14
CA LEU A 216 7.81 10.66 -11.60
C LEU A 216 7.44 11.55 -10.41
N PRO A 217 6.21 12.06 -10.38
CA PRO A 217 5.74 12.89 -9.30
C PRO A 217 5.36 12.05 -8.07
N VAL A 218 6.31 11.26 -7.55
CA VAL A 218 6.11 10.43 -6.35
C VAL A 218 6.85 11.03 -5.16
N MET A 219 6.11 11.30 -4.10
CA MET A 219 6.60 11.87 -2.86
C MET A 219 6.40 10.92 -1.69
N GLY A 220 7.34 10.93 -0.74
CA GLY A 220 7.23 10.14 0.48
C GLY A 220 6.49 10.92 1.57
N VAL A 221 5.26 10.55 1.90
CA VAL A 221 4.51 11.12 3.04
C VAL A 221 4.72 10.25 4.26
N ALA A 222 5.25 10.85 5.33
CA ALA A 222 5.50 10.16 6.58
C ALA A 222 4.22 9.53 7.17
N GLY A 223 4.35 8.35 7.72
CA GLY A 223 3.30 7.68 8.46
C GLY A 223 3.90 7.00 9.67
N HIS A 224 3.20 7.13 10.81
CA HIS A 224 3.66 6.70 12.10
C HIS A 224 2.86 5.52 12.63
N ALA A 225 3.48 4.68 13.43
CA ALA A 225 2.80 3.60 14.14
C ALA A 225 3.40 3.37 15.53
N LEU A 226 2.52 3.03 16.46
CA LEU A 226 2.85 2.51 17.78
C LEU A 226 2.24 1.12 17.92
N SER A 227 3.02 0.17 18.40
CA SER A 227 2.55 -1.20 18.66
C SER A 227 2.63 -1.53 20.14
N PHE A 228 1.56 -2.09 20.65
CA PHE A 228 1.40 -2.53 22.05
C PHE A 228 1.19 -4.03 22.08
N LEU A 229 1.59 -4.66 23.19
CA LEU A 229 1.20 -6.03 23.46
C LEU A 229 -0.18 -5.99 24.14
N ARG A 230 -1.14 -6.73 23.61
CA ARG A 230 -2.46 -6.82 24.22
C ARG A 230 -2.57 -7.95 25.24
N ASN A 231 -3.53 -7.81 26.15
CA ASN A 231 -4.09 -8.90 26.93
C ASN A 231 -5.14 -9.66 26.09
N ASP A 232 -5.51 -10.87 26.51
CA ASP A 232 -6.37 -11.75 25.72
C ASP A 232 -7.81 -11.24 25.54
N ASP A 233 -8.28 -10.34 26.42
CA ASP A 233 -9.67 -9.83 26.43
C ASP A 233 -10.02 -8.88 25.29
N LEU A 234 -9.06 -8.37 24.54
CA LEU A 234 -9.27 -7.45 23.41
C LEU A 234 -9.44 -8.15 22.05
N ALA A 235 -9.71 -9.48 22.07
CA ALA A 235 -9.69 -10.28 20.85
C ALA A 235 -10.71 -9.86 19.77
N ASP A 236 -11.86 -9.31 20.18
CA ASP A 236 -13.02 -9.12 19.31
C ASP A 236 -13.30 -7.68 18.91
N LEU A 237 -12.37 -6.76 19.18
CA LEU A 237 -12.53 -5.39 18.68
C LEU A 237 -12.37 -5.35 17.16
N PRO A 238 -13.29 -4.66 16.43
CA PRO A 238 -13.08 -4.36 15.02
C PRO A 238 -11.88 -3.44 14.85
N ALA A 239 -11.38 -3.33 13.63
CA ALA A 239 -10.49 -2.22 13.30
C ALA A 239 -11.26 -0.90 13.36
N VAL A 240 -10.61 0.14 13.84
CA VAL A 240 -11.23 1.46 14.03
C VAL A 240 -10.40 2.52 13.31
N MET A 241 -11.05 3.37 12.53
CA MET A 241 -10.47 4.57 11.94
C MET A 241 -11.08 5.80 12.61
N HIS A 242 -10.27 6.72 13.06
CA HIS A 242 -10.72 8.05 13.48
C HIS A 242 -10.61 9.01 12.30
N ALA A 243 -11.75 9.45 11.78
CA ALA A 243 -11.85 10.20 10.54
C ALA A 243 -11.10 11.53 10.60
N ASP A 244 -11.30 12.28 11.67
CA ASP A 244 -10.76 13.64 11.82
C ASP A 244 -9.24 13.67 11.95
N SER A 245 -8.65 12.71 12.66
CA SER A 245 -7.18 12.62 12.80
C SER A 245 -6.51 11.73 11.74
N ARG A 246 -7.28 11.10 10.84
CA ARG A 246 -6.78 10.15 9.86
C ARG A 246 -5.86 9.09 10.47
N SER A 247 -6.25 8.61 11.65
CA SER A 247 -5.53 7.55 12.38
C SER A 247 -6.39 6.30 12.52
N ALA A 248 -5.75 5.18 12.83
CA ALA A 248 -6.43 3.90 12.98
C ALA A 248 -5.87 3.10 14.14
N MET A 249 -6.74 2.29 14.76
CA MET A 249 -6.39 1.24 15.71
C MET A 249 -6.76 -0.11 15.12
N THR A 250 -5.82 -1.05 15.11
CA THR A 250 -6.03 -2.42 14.63
C THR A 250 -5.53 -3.44 15.63
N VAL A 251 -6.25 -4.56 15.75
CA VAL A 251 -5.90 -5.68 16.63
C VAL A 251 -5.40 -6.84 15.76
N LEU A 252 -4.10 -7.13 15.85
CA LEU A 252 -3.38 -8.09 15.01
C LEU A 252 -2.79 -9.22 15.87
N GLY A 253 -3.56 -10.27 16.09
CA GLY A 253 -3.16 -11.33 17.01
C GLY A 253 -2.95 -10.77 18.43
N ARG A 254 -1.71 -10.80 18.93
CA ARG A 254 -1.33 -10.26 20.26
C ARG A 254 -0.83 -8.81 20.21
N GLU A 255 -0.94 -8.12 19.08
CA GLU A 255 -0.53 -6.74 18.90
C GLU A 255 -1.75 -5.83 18.73
N VAL A 256 -1.80 -4.71 19.46
CA VAL A 256 -2.65 -3.56 19.11
C VAL A 256 -1.75 -2.53 18.47
N ARG A 257 -2.14 -2.05 17.29
CA ARG A 257 -1.39 -1.06 16.54
C ARG A 257 -2.21 0.21 16.37
N LEU A 258 -1.66 1.33 16.82
CA LEU A 258 -2.10 2.67 16.45
C LEU A 258 -1.30 3.09 15.24
N SER A 259 -1.95 3.67 14.24
CA SER A 259 -1.27 4.18 13.03
C SER A 259 -1.93 5.47 12.57
N GLY A 260 -1.16 6.39 11.96
CA GLY A 260 -1.66 7.67 11.48
C GLY A 260 -0.64 8.38 10.61
N THR A 261 -1.02 9.54 10.04
CA THR A 261 -0.18 10.21 9.06
C THR A 261 -0.21 11.73 9.17
N VAL A 262 -1.37 12.34 9.00
CA VAL A 262 -1.47 13.79 8.77
C VAL A 262 -1.41 14.55 10.09
N GLY A 263 -0.58 15.60 10.11
CA GLY A 263 -0.42 16.46 11.29
C GLY A 263 0.36 15.83 12.44
N LEU A 264 1.07 14.73 12.18
CA LEU A 264 1.91 14.03 13.16
C LEU A 264 3.37 14.20 12.79
N ASP A 265 4.20 14.61 13.75
CA ASP A 265 5.65 14.73 13.60
C ASP A 265 6.37 13.45 14.07
N SER A 266 5.72 12.70 14.96
CA SER A 266 6.30 11.52 15.57
C SER A 266 5.24 10.44 15.87
N PRO A 267 5.65 9.17 16.06
CA PRO A 267 4.73 8.12 16.51
C PRO A 267 4.04 8.44 17.85
N GLY A 268 4.69 9.23 18.73
CA GLY A 268 4.15 9.61 20.04
C GLY A 268 2.87 10.44 19.96
N ASP A 269 2.69 11.18 18.89
CA ASP A 269 1.53 12.06 18.68
C ASP A 269 0.21 11.29 18.50
N LEU A 270 0.27 9.99 18.27
CA LEU A 270 -0.89 9.10 18.27
C LEU A 270 -1.50 8.92 19.66
N LEU A 271 -0.69 8.98 20.72
CA LEU A 271 -1.18 8.70 22.07
C LEU A 271 -2.21 9.70 22.59
N PRO A 272 -2.03 11.03 22.49
CA PRO A 272 -3.04 11.98 22.95
C PRO A 272 -4.37 11.80 22.22
N ILE A 273 -4.35 11.55 20.90
CA ILE A 273 -5.55 11.32 20.10
C ILE A 273 -6.34 10.11 20.63
N TRP A 274 -5.69 8.98 20.78
CA TRP A 274 -6.36 7.75 21.22
C TRP A 274 -6.69 7.73 22.72
N ARG A 275 -5.96 8.49 23.56
CA ARG A 275 -6.35 8.69 24.96
C ARG A 275 -7.62 9.51 25.11
N GLU A 276 -7.88 10.45 24.23
CA GLU A 276 -9.13 11.22 24.22
C GLU A 276 -10.31 10.32 23.83
N LEU A 277 -10.12 9.45 22.85
CA LEU A 277 -11.16 8.55 22.33
C LEU A 277 -11.46 7.38 23.28
N VAL A 278 -10.43 6.73 23.81
CA VAL A 278 -10.55 5.49 24.61
C VAL A 278 -9.52 5.47 25.74
N PRO A 279 -9.66 6.34 26.75
CA PRO A 279 -8.67 6.53 27.80
C PRO A 279 -8.36 5.22 28.53
N ASP A 280 -9.38 4.47 28.95
CA ASP A 280 -9.23 3.24 29.73
C ASP A 280 -8.46 2.16 28.93
N LEU A 281 -8.76 2.04 27.64
CA LEU A 281 -8.07 1.09 26.76
C LEU A 281 -6.59 1.45 26.60
N ILE A 282 -6.28 2.73 26.40
CA ILE A 282 -4.87 3.16 26.25
C ILE A 282 -4.10 3.01 27.57
N GLU A 283 -4.75 3.22 28.72
CA GLU A 283 -4.15 2.97 30.02
C GLU A 283 -3.86 1.47 30.22
N GLU A 284 -4.79 0.60 29.88
CA GLU A 284 -4.64 -0.86 29.94
C GLU A 284 -3.50 -1.38 29.05
N LEU A 285 -3.35 -0.84 27.85
CA LEU A 285 -2.28 -1.19 26.92
C LEU A 285 -0.89 -0.79 27.42
N GLY A 286 -0.80 0.23 28.26
CA GLY A 286 0.43 0.69 28.91
C GLY A 286 1.43 1.31 27.92
N GLN A 287 2.69 0.86 27.98
CA GLN A 287 3.76 1.42 27.14
C GLN A 287 3.88 0.71 25.79
N PRO A 288 4.08 1.47 24.68
CA PRO A 288 4.30 0.86 23.38
C PRO A 288 5.60 0.03 23.35
N ARG A 289 5.53 -1.13 22.73
CA ARG A 289 6.67 -2.03 22.51
C ARG A 289 7.52 -1.61 21.32
N ARG A 290 6.91 -0.93 20.34
CA ARG A 290 7.57 -0.48 19.11
C ARG A 290 6.98 0.84 18.67
N ALA A 291 7.86 1.74 18.26
CA ALA A 291 7.52 2.94 17.50
C ALA A 291 8.16 2.83 16.11
N TRP A 292 7.46 3.27 15.07
CA TRP A 292 7.95 3.18 13.71
C TRP A 292 7.44 4.34 12.86
N THR A 293 8.27 4.75 11.91
CA THR A 293 7.94 5.74 10.89
C THR A 293 8.30 5.19 9.52
N GLY A 294 7.37 5.24 8.59
CA GLY A 294 7.56 4.90 7.19
C GLY A 294 7.09 6.00 6.27
N HIS A 295 7.34 5.86 4.98
CA HIS A 295 6.96 6.86 4.00
C HIS A 295 6.06 6.22 2.94
N ARG A 296 4.83 6.71 2.84
CA ARG A 296 3.88 6.29 1.81
C ARG A 296 4.26 6.95 0.49
N PRO A 297 4.33 6.20 -0.62
CA PRO A 297 4.52 6.78 -1.94
C PRO A 297 3.22 7.44 -2.40
N CYS A 298 3.16 8.75 -2.38
CA CYS A 298 2.00 9.53 -2.79
C CYS A 298 2.28 10.26 -4.10
N THR A 299 1.25 10.42 -4.91
CA THR A 299 1.23 11.25 -6.13
C THR A 299 0.39 12.51 -5.88
N PRO A 300 0.58 13.60 -6.62
CA PRO A 300 -0.18 14.83 -6.41
C PRO A 300 -1.69 14.68 -6.60
N ASP A 301 -2.11 13.84 -7.54
CA ASP A 301 -3.52 13.56 -7.86
C ASP A 301 -4.09 12.34 -7.11
N GLY A 302 -3.26 11.65 -6.31
CA GLY A 302 -3.65 10.43 -5.58
C GLY A 302 -3.76 9.17 -6.46
N ARG A 303 -3.43 9.25 -7.75
CA ARG A 303 -3.47 8.13 -8.70
C ARG A 303 -2.19 7.31 -8.62
N PRO A 304 -2.27 5.97 -8.45
CA PRO A 304 -1.08 5.14 -8.55
C PRO A 304 -0.52 5.17 -9.99
N ILE A 305 0.81 5.14 -10.11
CA ILE A 305 1.52 5.06 -11.39
C ILE A 305 1.90 3.59 -11.62
N MET A 306 1.29 2.98 -12.63
CA MET A 306 1.41 1.55 -12.92
C MET A 306 1.52 1.31 -14.42
N GLY A 307 2.34 0.34 -14.83
CA GLY A 307 2.44 -0.10 -16.21
C GLY A 307 3.76 0.23 -16.89
N PRO A 308 3.78 0.21 -18.26
CA PRO A 308 4.98 0.42 -19.04
C PRO A 308 5.45 1.90 -19.00
N THR A 309 6.74 2.09 -19.10
CA THR A 309 7.36 3.42 -19.25
C THR A 309 7.73 3.67 -20.72
N PRO A 310 8.13 4.90 -21.11
CA PRO A 310 8.68 5.16 -22.43
C PRO A 310 9.95 4.34 -22.79
N ILE A 311 10.60 3.73 -21.80
CA ILE A 311 11.78 2.88 -21.99
C ILE A 311 11.33 1.43 -22.18
N ASP A 312 11.71 0.81 -23.28
CA ASP A 312 11.34 -0.57 -23.58
C ASP A 312 11.81 -1.55 -22.48
N GLY A 313 10.91 -2.43 -22.06
CA GLY A 313 11.15 -3.40 -20.99
C GLY A 313 11.16 -2.82 -19.56
N LEU A 314 10.96 -1.52 -19.38
CA LEU A 314 10.86 -0.89 -18.07
C LEU A 314 9.40 -0.60 -17.70
N TYR A 315 8.99 -1.10 -16.55
CA TYR A 315 7.66 -0.93 -15.96
C TYR A 315 7.77 -0.33 -14.57
N VAL A 316 6.73 0.34 -14.12
CA VAL A 316 6.62 0.90 -12.76
C VAL A 316 5.35 0.40 -12.07
N ASN A 317 5.40 0.32 -10.73
CA ASN A 317 4.25 0.01 -9.90
C ASN A 317 4.42 0.72 -8.55
N THR A 318 3.90 1.94 -8.42
CA THR A 318 4.12 2.81 -7.25
C THR A 318 2.99 3.84 -7.08
N GLY A 319 3.09 4.69 -6.05
CA GLY A 319 2.15 5.81 -5.89
C GLY A 319 0.82 5.46 -5.22
N HIS A 320 0.71 4.30 -4.55
CA HIS A 320 -0.55 3.80 -3.99
C HIS A 320 -0.99 4.48 -2.68
N ALA A 321 -0.29 5.52 -2.23
CA ALA A 321 -0.60 6.28 -1.04
C ALA A 321 -0.98 5.40 0.18
N HIS A 322 -2.14 5.64 0.80
CA HIS A 322 -2.65 4.87 1.92
C HIS A 322 -3.30 3.53 1.52
N MET A 323 -3.59 3.36 0.24
CA MET A 323 -4.31 2.19 -0.29
C MET A 323 -3.41 1.01 -0.68
N GLY A 324 -2.08 1.14 -0.52
CA GLY A 324 -1.13 0.15 -1.02
C GLY A 324 -1.39 -1.29 -0.58
N TRP A 325 -1.91 -1.52 0.64
CA TRP A 325 -2.31 -2.86 1.09
C TRP A 325 -3.58 -3.34 0.39
N THR A 326 -4.59 -2.49 0.31
CA THR A 326 -5.88 -2.79 -0.35
C THR A 326 -5.70 -3.07 -1.84
N LEU A 327 -4.81 -2.33 -2.51
CA LEU A 327 -4.66 -2.36 -3.97
C LEU A 327 -3.57 -3.31 -4.48
N CYS A 328 -2.68 -3.84 -3.60
CA CYS A 328 -1.43 -4.48 -4.03
C CYS A 328 -1.61 -5.64 -5.02
N ALA A 329 -2.60 -6.51 -4.81
CA ALA A 329 -2.80 -7.67 -5.66
C ALA A 329 -3.37 -7.29 -7.03
N GLY A 330 -4.36 -6.37 -7.07
CA GLY A 330 -4.91 -5.86 -8.34
C GLY A 330 -3.87 -5.08 -9.15
N ALA A 331 -3.10 -4.21 -8.48
CA ALA A 331 -2.01 -3.48 -9.11
C ALA A 331 -0.91 -4.41 -9.65
N GLY A 332 -0.55 -5.43 -8.86
CA GLY A 332 0.42 -6.46 -9.27
C GLY A 332 -0.05 -7.25 -10.49
N GLU A 333 -1.34 -7.57 -10.55
CA GLU A 333 -1.94 -8.30 -11.65
C GLU A 333 -1.96 -7.48 -12.96
N LEU A 334 -2.35 -6.20 -12.88
CA LEU A 334 -2.36 -5.30 -14.05
C LEU A 334 -0.95 -5.13 -14.63
N VAL A 335 0.04 -4.86 -13.77
CA VAL A 335 1.42 -4.72 -14.25
C VAL A 335 1.98 -6.03 -14.79
N ALA A 336 1.66 -7.18 -14.18
CA ALA A 336 2.06 -8.48 -14.71
C ALA A 336 1.46 -8.76 -16.10
N GLU A 337 0.21 -8.35 -16.35
CA GLU A 337 -0.41 -8.44 -17.68
C GLU A 337 0.34 -7.62 -18.71
N ASP A 338 0.73 -6.38 -18.36
CA ASP A 338 1.49 -5.52 -19.26
C ASP A 338 2.88 -6.09 -19.58
N VAL A 339 3.58 -6.61 -18.55
CA VAL A 339 4.91 -7.24 -18.69
C VAL A 339 4.84 -8.48 -19.61
N VAL A 340 3.85 -9.34 -19.40
CA VAL A 340 3.70 -10.58 -20.19
C VAL A 340 3.30 -10.29 -21.64
N ALA A 341 2.43 -9.29 -21.82
CA ALA A 341 2.00 -8.86 -23.14
C ALA A 341 3.06 -8.04 -23.90
N GLY A 342 4.14 -7.61 -23.22
CA GLY A 342 5.14 -6.69 -23.80
C GLY A 342 4.52 -5.36 -24.21
N ARG A 343 3.56 -4.83 -23.42
CA ARG A 343 2.87 -3.58 -23.78
C ARG A 343 3.84 -2.41 -23.74
N ALA A 344 3.76 -1.60 -24.79
CA ALA A 344 4.47 -0.33 -24.85
C ALA A 344 3.65 0.78 -24.14
N HIS A 345 4.35 1.81 -23.70
CA HIS A 345 3.76 2.99 -23.11
C HIS A 345 2.76 3.67 -24.08
N THR A 346 1.59 4.01 -23.55
CA THR A 346 0.58 4.78 -24.30
C THR A 346 0.28 6.06 -23.51
N PRO A 347 0.60 7.25 -24.03
CA PRO A 347 0.55 8.52 -23.28
C PRO A 347 -0.81 8.88 -22.66
N SER A 348 -1.90 8.24 -23.08
CA SER A 348 -3.26 8.52 -22.58
C SER A 348 -3.66 7.77 -21.31
N ARG A 349 -2.81 6.88 -20.78
CA ARG A 349 -3.10 6.07 -19.57
C ARG A 349 -2.33 6.50 -18.34
N ASP A 350 -1.37 7.39 -18.48
CA ASP A 350 -0.38 7.61 -17.44
C ASP A 350 -0.48 9.03 -16.87
N ALA A 351 -0.42 9.15 -15.56
CA ALA A 351 0.09 10.35 -14.91
C ALA A 351 1.38 10.74 -15.67
N GLU A 352 1.46 11.95 -16.16
CA GLU A 352 2.53 12.39 -17.07
C GLU A 352 3.92 11.99 -16.57
N MET A 353 4.44 10.89 -17.12
CA MET A 353 5.86 10.57 -17.01
C MET A 353 6.57 11.54 -17.96
N VAL A 354 6.98 12.69 -17.43
CA VAL A 354 7.67 13.70 -18.19
C VAL A 354 9.15 13.30 -18.33
N PRO A 355 9.75 13.39 -19.53
CA PRO A 355 11.21 13.28 -19.65
C PRO A 355 11.88 14.30 -18.73
N ALA A 356 12.83 13.87 -17.91
CA ALA A 356 13.60 14.77 -17.05
C ALA A 356 14.35 15.78 -17.95
N ARG A 357 14.10 17.08 -17.73
CA ARG A 357 14.79 18.16 -18.47
C ARG A 357 16.20 18.35 -17.97
#